data_5b4a02ee51d2d77ea2106e09b4104da3
#
_entry.id   5b4a02ee51d2d77ea2106e09b4104da3
#
_cell.length_a   1.000
_cell.length_b   1.000
_cell.length_c   1.000
_cell.angle_alpha   90.00
_cell.angle_beta   90.00
_cell.angle_gamma   90.00
#
_symmetry.space_group_name_H-M   'P 1'
#
loop_
_entity.id
_entity.type
_entity.pdbx_description
1 polymer ?
#
loop_
_entity_poly.entity_id
_entity_poly.type
_entity_poly.pdbx_seq_one_letter_code
_entity_poly.pdbx_strand_id
1 'polypeptide(L)'
;MFRLYKEERGFSPVEVLVAMAILAIGIMAIMRLFPSGLRASRVAQERTIAAELADANMGRLRMTGASNILGMAKASALYNASTASGIYLDGRVDTTGAVDGHSTVITRVAGPLEETRVRVVFSVDFPDGRRENFVTYVTDY
;
A
#
# COMPACT_ATOMS: atom_id res chain seq x y z
N MET A 1 31.35 27.06 -63.70
CA MET A 1 31.14 27.61 -62.34
C MET A 1 29.61 27.72 -62.11
N PHE A 2 29.00 26.58 -61.64
CA PHE A 2 27.54 26.51 -61.42
C PHE A 2 27.25 26.99 -60.00
N ARG A 3 26.63 28.14 -59.87
CA ARG A 3 26.03 28.58 -58.59
C ARG A 3 24.72 27.83 -58.41
N LEU A 4 24.69 26.87 -57.52
CA LEU A 4 23.48 26.30 -57.00
C LEU A 4 22.81 27.36 -56.12
N TYR A 5 21.77 28.01 -56.63
CA TYR A 5 20.84 28.83 -55.88
C TYR A 5 20.09 27.86 -54.99
N LYS A 6 20.45 27.79 -53.70
CA LYS A 6 19.68 27.11 -52.65
C LYS A 6 18.48 28.02 -52.38
N GLU A 7 17.34 27.66 -52.93
CA GLU A 7 16.07 28.32 -52.58
C GLU A 7 15.85 28.11 -51.08
N GLU A 8 16.02 29.15 -50.30
CA GLU A 8 15.59 29.20 -48.92
C GLU A 8 14.07 29.35 -48.92
N ARG A 9 13.37 28.20 -48.91
CA ARG A 9 11.93 28.16 -48.71
C ARG A 9 11.64 28.50 -47.26
N GLY A 10 11.21 29.73 -46.99
CA GLY A 10 10.67 30.13 -45.68
C GLY A 10 9.42 29.32 -45.34
N PHE A 11 9.22 29.05 -44.04
CA PHE A 11 8.04 28.34 -43.55
C PHE A 11 6.75 29.09 -43.94
N SER A 12 5.81 28.33 -44.48
CA SER A 12 4.45 28.85 -44.74
C SER A 12 3.72 29.14 -43.43
N PRO A 13 2.95 30.22 -43.30
CA PRO A 13 2.12 30.48 -42.13
C PRO A 13 1.17 29.32 -41.76
N VAL A 14 0.72 28.57 -42.77
CA VAL A 14 -0.11 27.36 -42.55
C VAL A 14 0.66 26.25 -41.88
N GLU A 15 1.94 26.05 -42.25
CA GLU A 15 2.79 25.02 -41.65
C GLU A 15 3.07 25.30 -40.18
N VAL A 16 3.26 26.58 -39.82
CA VAL A 16 3.41 26.99 -38.41
C VAL A 16 2.13 26.73 -37.62
N LEU A 17 0.95 27.05 -38.20
CA LEU A 17 -0.33 26.77 -37.57
C LEU A 17 -0.56 25.28 -37.31
N VAL A 18 -0.25 24.44 -38.29
CA VAL A 18 -0.38 22.99 -38.14
C VAL A 18 0.60 22.45 -37.08
N ALA A 19 1.84 22.91 -37.08
CA ALA A 19 2.82 22.54 -36.09
C ALA A 19 2.38 22.92 -34.64
N MET A 20 1.86 24.14 -34.48
CA MET A 20 1.31 24.61 -33.20
C MET A 20 0.10 23.78 -32.75
N ALA A 21 -0.79 23.39 -33.68
CA ALA A 21 -1.93 22.54 -33.34
C ALA A 21 -1.49 21.14 -32.86
N ILE A 22 -0.53 20.53 -33.53
CA ILE A 22 0.03 19.23 -33.12
C ILE A 22 0.71 19.35 -31.75
N LEU A 23 1.49 20.41 -31.54
CA LEU A 23 2.13 20.68 -30.25
C LEU A 23 1.13 20.85 -29.12
N ALA A 24 0.05 21.62 -29.35
CA ALA A 24 -1.01 21.83 -28.35
C ALA A 24 -1.71 20.52 -27.96
N ILE A 25 -2.00 19.65 -28.94
CA ILE A 25 -2.57 18.31 -28.67
C ILE A 25 -1.60 17.46 -27.86
N GLY A 26 -0.31 17.48 -28.18
CA GLY A 26 0.72 16.76 -27.45
C GLY A 26 0.84 17.20 -26.00
N ILE A 27 0.85 18.51 -25.74
CA ILE A 27 0.90 19.06 -24.37
C ILE A 27 -0.35 18.67 -23.59
N MET A 28 -1.54 18.75 -24.20
CA MET A 28 -2.81 18.37 -23.55
C MET A 28 -2.84 16.89 -23.18
N ALA A 29 -2.28 16.02 -24.02
CA ALA A 29 -2.16 14.59 -23.72
C ALA A 29 -1.25 14.34 -22.51
N ILE A 30 -0.10 15.00 -22.43
CA ILE A 30 0.83 14.89 -21.31
C ILE A 30 0.19 15.40 -20.01
N MET A 31 -0.51 16.53 -20.05
CA MET A 31 -1.19 17.09 -18.86
C MET A 31 -2.24 16.14 -18.27
N ARG A 32 -2.89 15.32 -19.09
CA ARG A 32 -3.86 14.31 -18.59
C ARG A 32 -3.19 13.14 -17.90
N LEU A 33 -1.96 12.79 -18.26
CA LEU A 33 -1.23 11.69 -17.65
C LEU A 33 -0.60 12.05 -16.29
N PHE A 34 -0.29 13.33 -16.09
CA PHE A 34 0.38 13.81 -14.89
C PHE A 34 -0.39 13.49 -13.58
N PRO A 35 -1.70 13.77 -13.47
CA PRO A 35 -2.47 13.47 -12.26
C PRO A 35 -2.55 11.96 -11.96
N SER A 36 -2.60 11.12 -12.99
CA SER A 36 -2.65 9.66 -12.80
C SER A 36 -1.32 9.12 -12.28
N GLY A 37 -0.19 9.65 -12.77
CA GLY A 37 1.14 9.30 -12.29
C GLY A 37 1.35 9.67 -10.82
N LEU A 38 0.93 10.87 -10.41
CA LEU A 38 1.02 11.32 -9.02
C LEU A 38 0.17 10.45 -8.08
N ARG A 39 -1.05 10.08 -8.49
CA ARG A 39 -1.89 9.15 -7.71
C ARG A 39 -1.25 7.77 -7.57
N ALA A 40 -0.70 7.22 -8.64
CA ALA A 40 -0.02 5.94 -8.60
C ALA A 40 1.21 5.97 -7.66
N SER A 41 2.00 7.03 -7.70
CA SER A 41 3.14 7.23 -6.80
C SER A 41 2.71 7.30 -5.34
N ARG A 42 1.64 8.04 -5.04
CA ARG A 42 1.09 8.14 -3.68
C ARG A 42 0.61 6.79 -3.16
N VAL A 43 -0.17 6.05 -3.96
CA VAL A 43 -0.63 4.71 -3.60
C VAL A 43 0.54 3.75 -3.36
N ALA A 44 1.61 3.84 -4.15
CA ALA A 44 2.81 3.03 -3.94
C ALA A 44 3.51 3.37 -2.61
N GLN A 45 3.61 4.65 -2.25
CA GLN A 45 4.18 5.08 -0.96
C GLN A 45 3.33 4.58 0.23
N GLU A 46 2.02 4.73 0.16
CA GLU A 46 1.10 4.26 1.19
C GLU A 46 1.25 2.75 1.43
N ARG A 47 1.37 1.95 0.36
CA ARG A 47 1.60 0.50 0.46
C ARG A 47 2.95 0.15 1.07
N THR A 48 3.99 0.90 0.75
CA THR A 48 5.31 0.70 1.35
C THR A 48 5.26 0.91 2.86
N ILE A 49 4.64 2.00 3.31
CA ILE A 49 4.46 2.31 4.75
C ILE A 49 3.63 1.21 5.43
N ALA A 50 2.54 0.76 4.80
CA ALA A 50 1.72 -0.32 5.35
C ALA A 50 2.49 -1.63 5.48
N ALA A 51 3.33 -1.97 4.50
CA ALA A 51 4.16 -3.16 4.53
C ALA A 51 5.24 -3.07 5.63
N GLU A 52 5.88 -1.92 5.81
CA GLU A 52 6.86 -1.68 6.88
C GLU A 52 6.23 -1.80 8.27
N LEU A 53 5.03 -1.21 8.45
CA LEU A 53 4.27 -1.35 9.71
C LEU A 53 3.89 -2.81 9.98
N ALA A 54 3.43 -3.52 8.95
CA ALA A 54 3.07 -4.93 9.08
C ALA A 54 4.29 -5.78 9.43
N ASP A 55 5.43 -5.59 8.78
CA ASP A 55 6.64 -6.36 9.02
C ASP A 55 7.18 -6.11 10.44
N ALA A 56 7.22 -4.86 10.89
CA ALA A 56 7.64 -4.52 12.24
C ALA A 56 6.75 -5.17 13.33
N ASN A 57 5.42 -5.12 13.15
CA ASN A 57 4.49 -5.70 14.10
C ASN A 57 4.50 -7.24 14.07
N MET A 58 4.52 -7.82 12.88
CA MET A 58 4.60 -9.27 12.72
C MET A 58 5.93 -9.85 13.22
N GLY A 59 7.04 -9.13 13.02
CA GLY A 59 8.34 -9.51 13.56
C GLY A 59 8.33 -9.59 15.08
N ARG A 60 7.74 -8.60 15.75
CA ARG A 60 7.55 -8.60 17.21
C ARG A 60 6.70 -9.78 17.68
N LEU A 61 5.58 -10.04 17.01
CA LEU A 61 4.69 -11.13 17.37
C LEU A 61 5.37 -12.50 17.22
N ARG A 62 6.14 -12.71 16.15
CA ARG A 62 6.90 -13.95 15.95
C ARG A 62 7.91 -14.20 17.07
N MET A 63 8.54 -13.16 17.61
CA MET A 63 9.46 -13.29 18.73
C MET A 63 8.76 -13.58 20.07
N THR A 64 7.47 -13.24 20.18
CA THR A 64 6.70 -13.43 21.41
C THR A 64 6.25 -14.88 21.61
N GLY A 65 6.14 -15.69 20.56
CA GLY A 65 5.64 -17.06 20.58
C GLY A 65 4.12 -17.17 20.57
N ALA A 66 3.59 -18.28 20.04
CA ALA A 66 2.16 -18.41 19.79
C ALA A 66 1.31 -18.48 21.06
N SER A 67 1.77 -19.15 22.10
CA SER A 67 1.08 -19.25 23.40
C SER A 67 0.96 -17.90 24.10
N ASN A 68 2.00 -17.10 24.09
CA ASN A 68 1.99 -15.77 24.68
C ASN A 68 1.06 -14.82 23.90
N ILE A 69 1.11 -14.87 22.56
CA ILE A 69 0.20 -14.10 21.69
C ILE A 69 -1.26 -14.44 21.97
N LEU A 70 -1.57 -15.75 22.12
CA LEU A 70 -2.92 -16.18 22.43
C LEU A 70 -3.35 -15.74 23.84
N GLY A 71 -2.44 -15.72 24.81
CA GLY A 71 -2.65 -15.15 26.13
C GLY A 71 -3.01 -13.67 26.08
N MET A 72 -2.27 -12.88 25.32
CA MET A 72 -2.54 -11.45 25.08
C MET A 72 -3.90 -11.23 24.40
N ALA A 73 -4.23 -12.04 23.39
CA ALA A 73 -5.53 -11.97 22.71
C ALA A 73 -6.69 -12.29 23.66
N LYS A 74 -6.56 -13.30 24.54
CA LYS A 74 -7.56 -13.65 25.55
C LYS A 74 -7.77 -12.57 26.60
N ALA A 75 -6.74 -11.82 26.92
CA ALA A 75 -6.81 -10.69 27.85
C ALA A 75 -7.51 -9.45 27.23
N SER A 76 -7.69 -9.43 25.92
CA SER A 76 -8.40 -8.36 25.23
C SER A 76 -9.90 -8.41 25.53
N ALA A 77 -10.51 -7.23 25.78
CA ALA A 77 -11.95 -7.08 25.95
C ALA A 77 -12.78 -7.51 24.73
N LEU A 78 -12.13 -7.62 23.56
CA LEU A 78 -12.75 -7.99 22.29
C LEU A 78 -12.55 -9.49 21.96
N TYR A 79 -12.06 -10.29 22.91
CA TYR A 79 -11.86 -11.73 22.69
C TYR A 79 -13.19 -12.47 22.61
N ASN A 80 -13.37 -13.23 21.53
CA ASN A 80 -14.51 -14.11 21.34
C ASN A 80 -14.10 -15.58 21.59
N ALA A 81 -14.57 -16.16 22.66
CA ALA A 81 -14.24 -17.53 23.04
C ALA A 81 -14.76 -18.58 22.03
N SER A 82 -15.87 -18.31 21.35
CA SER A 82 -16.48 -19.23 20.36
C SER A 82 -15.63 -19.40 19.12
N THR A 83 -14.97 -18.31 18.67
CA THR A 83 -14.10 -18.31 17.49
C THR A 83 -12.63 -18.42 17.84
N ALA A 84 -12.30 -18.46 19.14
CA ALA A 84 -10.93 -18.40 19.66
C ALA A 84 -10.11 -17.28 19.01
N SER A 85 -10.73 -16.12 18.82
CA SER A 85 -10.10 -14.94 18.18
C SER A 85 -10.24 -13.71 19.06
N GLY A 86 -9.22 -12.88 19.05
CA GLY A 86 -9.19 -11.60 19.74
C GLY A 86 -8.61 -10.51 18.84
N ILE A 87 -9.07 -9.29 19.04
CA ILE A 87 -8.53 -8.12 18.36
C ILE A 87 -7.54 -7.46 19.32
N TYR A 88 -6.29 -7.40 18.90
CA TYR A 88 -5.27 -6.61 19.57
C TYR A 88 -5.15 -5.29 18.83
N LEU A 89 -5.58 -4.20 19.47
CA LEU A 89 -5.45 -2.85 18.92
C LEU A 89 -4.08 -2.30 19.36
N ASP A 90 -3.14 -2.29 18.47
CA ASP A 90 -1.93 -1.50 18.66
C ASP A 90 -2.23 -0.09 18.13
N GLY A 91 -2.78 0.75 19.00
CA GLY A 91 -3.38 2.04 18.66
C GLY A 91 -2.39 3.16 18.30
N ARG A 92 -1.30 2.86 17.62
CA ARG A 92 -0.43 3.88 17.04
C ARG A 92 -1.05 4.37 15.75
N VAL A 93 -1.69 5.52 15.84
CA VAL A 93 -2.02 6.34 14.67
C VAL A 93 -0.71 6.73 14.00
N ASP A 94 -0.58 6.48 12.70
CA ASP A 94 0.54 7.00 11.94
C ASP A 94 0.49 8.52 11.92
N THR A 95 1.51 9.16 12.48
CA THR A 95 1.62 10.62 12.54
C THR A 95 1.89 11.23 11.16
N THR A 96 2.19 10.43 10.15
CA THR A 96 2.42 10.92 8.77
C THR A 96 1.13 11.14 8.00
N GLY A 97 -0.03 10.66 8.53
CA GLY A 97 -1.32 10.75 7.85
C GLY A 97 -1.46 9.84 6.62
N ALA A 98 -0.52 8.92 6.41
CA ALA A 98 -0.59 7.94 5.33
C ALA A 98 -1.51 6.76 5.66
N VAL A 99 -1.76 6.52 6.96
CA VAL A 99 -2.56 5.42 7.47
C VAL A 99 -3.54 5.98 8.51
N ASP A 100 -4.82 5.62 8.38
CA ASP A 100 -5.89 6.07 9.29
C ASP A 100 -5.91 5.28 10.59
N GLY A 101 -5.47 4.02 10.53
CA GLY A 101 -5.36 3.14 11.68
C GLY A 101 -4.89 1.74 11.29
N HIS A 102 -4.60 0.95 12.28
CA HIS A 102 -4.29 -0.46 12.08
C HIS A 102 -4.89 -1.30 13.20
N SER A 103 -5.18 -2.56 12.91
CA SER A 103 -5.70 -3.52 13.86
C SER A 103 -5.06 -4.89 13.66
N THR A 104 -4.86 -5.61 14.74
CA THR A 104 -4.34 -6.98 14.69
C THR A 104 -5.40 -7.93 15.20
N VAL A 105 -5.81 -8.88 14.37
CA VAL A 105 -6.74 -9.95 14.73
C VAL A 105 -5.94 -11.24 14.89
N ILE A 106 -6.07 -11.87 16.05
CA ILE A 106 -5.37 -13.10 16.41
C ILE A 106 -6.40 -14.21 16.53
N THR A 107 -6.23 -15.28 15.76
CA THR A 107 -7.13 -16.43 15.75
C THR A 107 -6.33 -17.71 15.97
N ARG A 108 -6.77 -18.55 16.91
CA ARG A 108 -6.18 -19.87 17.07
C ARG A 108 -6.56 -20.75 15.89
N VAL A 109 -5.57 -21.41 15.29
CA VAL A 109 -5.80 -22.41 14.23
C VAL A 109 -5.89 -23.78 14.87
N ALA A 110 -6.94 -24.54 14.55
CA ALA A 110 -7.05 -25.94 14.97
C ALA A 110 -5.93 -26.77 14.33
N GLY A 111 -5.18 -27.48 15.15
CA GLY A 111 -4.04 -28.31 14.74
C GLY A 111 -3.92 -29.52 15.66
N PRO A 112 -2.97 -30.43 15.41
CA PRO A 112 -2.65 -31.55 16.34
C PRO A 112 -2.40 -31.00 17.74
N LEU A 113 -2.73 -31.81 18.74
CA LEU A 113 -2.83 -31.42 20.15
C LEU A 113 -1.55 -30.86 20.79
N GLU A 114 -0.40 -31.00 20.13
CA GLU A 114 0.91 -30.64 20.70
C GLU A 114 1.45 -29.28 20.20
N GLU A 115 0.88 -28.71 19.14
CA GLU A 115 1.37 -27.44 18.59
C GLU A 115 0.32 -26.33 18.70
N THR A 116 0.67 -25.24 19.36
CA THR A 116 -0.16 -24.03 19.34
C THR A 116 0.16 -23.24 18.09
N ARG A 117 -0.77 -23.21 17.14
CA ARG A 117 -0.70 -22.37 15.95
C ARG A 117 -1.65 -21.21 16.05
N VAL A 118 -1.15 -20.03 15.73
CA VAL A 118 -1.94 -18.79 15.74
C VAL A 118 -1.83 -18.13 14.39
N ARG A 119 -2.98 -17.82 13.82
CA ARG A 119 -3.09 -16.96 12.64
C ARG A 119 -3.21 -15.52 13.10
N VAL A 120 -2.31 -14.69 12.66
CA VAL A 120 -2.31 -13.25 12.90
C VAL A 120 -2.66 -12.53 11.61
N VAL A 121 -3.70 -11.71 11.66
CA VAL A 121 -4.09 -10.84 10.57
C VAL A 121 -3.87 -9.39 11.02
N PHE A 122 -2.92 -8.73 10.41
CA PHE A 122 -2.67 -7.31 10.60
C PHE A 122 -3.37 -6.54 9.48
N SER A 123 -4.28 -5.66 9.84
CA SER A 123 -5.06 -4.85 8.90
C SER A 123 -4.66 -3.40 9.02
N VAL A 124 -4.42 -2.76 7.89
CA VAL A 124 -4.11 -1.33 7.78
C VAL A 124 -5.24 -0.63 7.04
N ASP A 125 -5.78 0.41 7.63
CA ASP A 125 -6.84 1.24 7.08
C ASP A 125 -6.23 2.54 6.51
N PHE A 126 -6.56 2.86 5.26
CA PHE A 126 -6.11 4.07 4.59
C PHE A 126 -7.19 5.16 4.61
N PRO A 127 -6.81 6.44 4.51
CA PRO A 127 -7.76 7.57 4.54
C PRO A 127 -8.80 7.55 3.42
N ASP A 128 -8.56 6.84 2.34
CA ASP A 128 -9.50 6.66 1.22
C ASP A 128 -10.51 5.50 1.43
N GLY A 129 -10.50 4.88 2.62
CA GLY A 129 -11.36 3.75 2.98
C GLY A 129 -10.89 2.39 2.47
N ARG A 130 -9.73 2.31 1.83
CA ARG A 130 -9.10 1.03 1.48
C ARG A 130 -8.57 0.35 2.74
N ARG A 131 -8.61 -0.98 2.75
CA ARG A 131 -8.01 -1.82 3.78
C ARG A 131 -7.08 -2.84 3.15
N GLU A 132 -5.87 -2.96 3.66
CA GLU A 132 -4.94 -4.02 3.29
C GLU A 132 -4.71 -4.96 4.48
N ASN A 133 -4.71 -6.26 4.20
CA ASN A 133 -4.57 -7.30 5.22
C ASN A 133 -3.28 -8.08 4.98
N PHE A 134 -2.45 -8.16 6.00
CA PHE A 134 -1.24 -8.97 6.03
C PHE A 134 -1.49 -10.16 6.96
N VAL A 135 -1.15 -11.37 6.51
CA VAL A 135 -1.42 -12.60 7.26
C VAL A 135 -0.11 -13.31 7.54
N THR A 136 0.07 -13.73 8.79
CA THR A 136 1.17 -14.61 9.17
C THR A 136 0.68 -15.70 10.12
N TYR A 137 1.46 -16.76 10.23
CA TYR A 137 1.24 -17.85 11.19
C TYR A 137 2.42 -17.89 12.14
N VAL A 138 2.12 -18.03 13.42
CA VAL A 138 3.11 -18.17 14.49
C VAL A 138 2.87 -19.51 15.17
N THR A 139 3.94 -20.27 15.38
CA THR A 139 3.94 -21.55 16.09
C THR A 139 4.92 -21.47 17.25
N ASP A 140 4.65 -22.19 18.31
CA ASP A 140 5.66 -22.47 19.34
C ASP A 140 6.46 -23.72 18.92
N TYR A 141 7.76 -23.63 19.03
CA TYR A 141 8.69 -24.76 18.85
C TYR A 141 9.07 -25.30 20.21
#